data_822fd1fcbfb358b7b127a713b6021508
#
_entry.id   822fd1fcbfb358b7b127a713b6021508
#
_cell.length_a   1.000
_cell.length_b   1.000
_cell.length_c   1.000
_cell.angle_alpha   90.00
_cell.angle_beta   90.00
_cell.angle_gamma   90.00
#
_symmetry.space_group_name_H-M   'P 1'
#
loop_
_entity.id
_entity.type
_entity.pdbx_description
1 polymer ?
#
loop_
_entity_poly.entity_id
_entity_poly.type
_entity_poly.pdbx_seq_one_letter_code
_entity_poly.pdbx_strand_id
1 'polypeptide(L)'
;MNEWIDELSDLTAAGDSAVLVTISGIRGSTPRETGAKMIVTARETIGTIGGGQLEHQCTHIAAGLLGEAAKPETRRFPLGPSLGQCCGGVVDVLFEPVGSGLPEWLRDLRALHGQREPSVLVTATDSGTKFVVTGDDVFGIDAGSCDPEILARARGILHDGEAGVNRATFYEPVRASEFNIAVFGAGHVGAAVVNVLSGLDCNIRWIDSRPGIFRAVPRNAKAIETSEPALEVAAMPPSSFYLVMTHSHPLDFDICDRVLRRGDAAYCGLIGSLTKRRRFEKRLRQQGLPQTAIEQLVCPIGVAGISGKKPAEIAIAAAAEILRAHEKSLQQEHRLPDNVQPIRS
;
A
#
# COMPACT_ATOMS: atom_id res chain seq x y z
N MET A 1 -1.46 2.40 -1.96
CA MET A 1 -2.39 2.44 -3.12
C MET A 1 -3.64 3.29 -2.86
N ASN A 2 -4.03 3.51 -1.60
CA ASN A 2 -5.27 4.24 -1.24
C ASN A 2 -5.03 5.70 -0.82
N GLU A 3 -3.83 6.25 -1.06
CA GLU A 3 -3.48 7.66 -0.73
C GLU A 3 -4.42 8.68 -1.39
N TRP A 4 -4.99 8.31 -2.55
CA TRP A 4 -5.96 9.14 -3.25
C TRP A 4 -7.19 9.51 -2.41
N ILE A 5 -7.55 8.67 -1.42
CA ILE A 5 -8.68 8.92 -0.52
C ILE A 5 -8.41 10.16 0.33
N ASP A 6 -7.23 10.23 0.94
CA ASP A 6 -6.82 11.36 1.76
C ASP A 6 -6.59 12.61 0.91
N GLU A 7 -5.89 12.48 -0.23
CA GLU A 7 -5.63 13.59 -1.15
C GLU A 7 -6.93 14.21 -1.68
N LEU A 8 -7.86 13.39 -2.18
CA LEU A 8 -9.15 13.88 -2.68
C LEU A 8 -10.00 14.48 -1.57
N SER A 9 -9.97 13.87 -0.36
CA SER A 9 -10.69 14.39 0.80
C SER A 9 -10.17 15.77 1.23
N ASP A 10 -8.84 15.93 1.29
CA ASP A 10 -8.23 17.18 1.70
C ASP A 10 -8.48 18.30 0.67
N LEU A 11 -8.38 17.99 -0.64
CA LEU A 11 -8.69 18.92 -1.73
C LEU A 11 -10.15 19.39 -1.68
N THR A 12 -11.09 18.44 -1.62
CA THR A 12 -12.52 18.79 -1.63
C THR A 12 -12.95 19.51 -0.37
N ALA A 13 -12.42 19.14 0.79
CA ALA A 13 -12.64 19.86 2.06
C ALA A 13 -12.08 21.28 2.04
N ALA A 14 -10.99 21.52 1.30
CA ALA A 14 -10.42 22.87 1.09
C ALA A 14 -11.24 23.73 0.11
N GLY A 15 -12.27 23.16 -0.54
CA GLY A 15 -13.13 23.87 -1.47
C GLY A 15 -12.69 23.76 -2.94
N ASP A 16 -11.68 22.96 -3.24
CA ASP A 16 -11.26 22.68 -4.62
C ASP A 16 -12.16 21.59 -5.24
N SER A 17 -12.51 21.75 -6.52
CA SER A 17 -13.10 20.70 -7.32
C SER A 17 -12.05 19.90 -8.04
N ALA A 18 -12.31 18.63 -8.28
CA ALA A 18 -11.39 17.69 -8.92
C ALA A 18 -12.12 16.77 -9.89
N VAL A 19 -11.36 16.11 -10.75
CA VAL A 19 -11.83 14.93 -11.50
C VAL A 19 -10.98 13.73 -11.06
N LEU A 20 -11.66 12.72 -10.51
CA LEU A 20 -11.04 11.43 -10.21
C LEU A 20 -11.00 10.62 -11.50
N VAL A 21 -9.81 10.26 -11.95
CA VAL A 21 -9.58 9.48 -13.18
C VAL A 21 -9.10 8.10 -12.77
N THR A 22 -9.87 7.06 -13.14
CA THR A 22 -9.64 5.68 -12.70
C THR A 22 -9.51 4.75 -13.91
N ILE A 23 -8.51 3.87 -13.93
CA ILE A 23 -8.52 2.71 -14.84
C ILE A 23 -9.60 1.75 -14.34
N SER A 24 -10.73 1.69 -15.04
CA SER A 24 -11.87 0.84 -14.66
C SER A 24 -11.82 -0.55 -15.30
N GLY A 25 -11.02 -0.74 -16.33
CA GLY A 25 -10.85 -2.04 -16.99
C GLY A 25 -9.62 -2.10 -17.87
N ILE A 26 -9.05 -3.29 -17.97
CA ILE A 26 -7.85 -3.56 -18.78
C ILE A 26 -8.04 -4.79 -19.67
N ARG A 27 -7.37 -4.81 -20.83
CA ARG A 27 -7.26 -5.97 -21.71
C ARG A 27 -5.88 -5.98 -22.34
N GLY A 28 -5.19 -7.11 -22.26
CA GLY A 28 -3.82 -7.25 -22.75
C GLY A 28 -2.80 -6.55 -21.84
N SER A 29 -1.64 -6.22 -22.39
CA SER A 29 -0.55 -5.59 -21.65
C SER A 29 -0.81 -4.09 -21.46
N THR A 30 -0.83 -3.64 -20.21
CA THR A 30 -1.11 -2.25 -19.81
C THR A 30 -0.05 -1.77 -18.82
N PRO A 31 0.22 -0.44 -18.74
CA PRO A 31 1.23 0.11 -17.82
C PRO A 31 0.81 0.06 -16.36
N ARG A 32 -0.49 0.02 -16.07
CA ARG A 32 -1.04 -0.04 -14.72
C ARG A 32 -2.23 -0.98 -14.65
N GLU A 33 -2.53 -1.42 -13.48
CA GLU A 33 -3.63 -2.30 -13.08
C GLU A 33 -4.99 -1.58 -13.06
N THR A 34 -6.08 -2.34 -13.04
CA THR A 34 -7.43 -1.82 -12.76
C THR A 34 -7.48 -1.25 -11.33
N GLY A 35 -8.09 -0.09 -11.16
CA GLY A 35 -8.13 0.65 -9.91
C GLY A 35 -7.04 1.72 -9.80
N ALA A 36 -6.02 1.74 -10.66
CA ALA A 36 -5.04 2.82 -10.69
C ALA A 36 -5.71 4.18 -10.96
N LYS A 37 -5.28 5.20 -10.20
CA LYS A 37 -5.95 6.50 -10.19
C LYS A 37 -4.99 7.68 -10.32
N MET A 38 -5.55 8.78 -10.84
CA MET A 38 -5.01 10.11 -10.67
C MET A 38 -6.14 11.10 -10.37
N ILE A 39 -5.81 12.17 -9.68
CA ILE A 39 -6.71 13.29 -9.37
C ILE A 39 -6.25 14.47 -10.20
N VAL A 40 -7.15 15.04 -10.99
CA VAL A 40 -6.88 16.23 -11.81
C VAL A 40 -7.63 17.41 -11.21
N THR A 41 -6.91 18.48 -10.90
CA THR A 41 -7.46 19.75 -10.43
C THR A 41 -7.16 20.86 -11.45
N ALA A 42 -7.63 22.07 -11.20
CA ALA A 42 -7.28 23.22 -12.02
C ALA A 42 -5.79 23.60 -11.92
N ARG A 43 -5.07 23.12 -10.91
CA ARG A 43 -3.68 23.53 -10.61
C ARG A 43 -2.66 22.43 -10.87
N GLU A 44 -3.03 21.19 -10.61
CA GLU A 44 -2.08 20.07 -10.63
C GLU A 44 -2.77 18.72 -10.89
N THR A 45 -1.95 17.72 -11.17
CA THR A 45 -2.35 16.32 -11.25
C THR A 45 -1.61 15.54 -10.16
N ILE A 46 -2.33 14.76 -9.35
CA ILE A 46 -1.80 13.95 -8.25
C ILE A 46 -2.03 12.48 -8.59
N GLY A 47 -1.03 11.63 -8.37
CA GLY A 47 -1.08 10.21 -8.75
C GLY A 47 -0.77 9.97 -10.22
N THR A 48 -0.97 8.74 -10.70
CA THR A 48 -0.66 8.36 -12.07
C THR A 48 -1.44 7.13 -12.53
N ILE A 49 -1.85 7.13 -13.78
CA ILE A 49 -2.49 5.99 -14.47
C ILE A 49 -1.54 5.31 -15.47
N GLY A 50 -0.22 5.57 -15.37
CA GLY A 50 0.80 4.91 -16.17
C GLY A 50 1.67 5.84 -17.03
N GLY A 51 1.46 7.15 -16.95
CA GLY A 51 2.28 8.16 -17.65
C GLY A 51 2.08 8.24 -19.15
N GLY A 52 2.94 9.02 -19.78
CA GLY A 52 2.97 9.14 -21.25
C GLY A 52 1.73 9.78 -21.87
N GLN A 53 1.47 9.43 -23.13
CA GLN A 53 0.37 10.01 -23.91
C GLN A 53 -1.03 9.68 -23.36
N LEU A 54 -1.20 8.50 -22.74
CA LEU A 54 -2.46 8.14 -22.11
C LEU A 54 -2.80 9.15 -21.01
N GLU A 55 -1.88 9.35 -20.08
CA GLU A 55 -2.08 10.25 -18.94
C GLU A 55 -2.28 11.71 -19.41
N HIS A 56 -1.49 12.17 -20.39
CA HIS A 56 -1.63 13.49 -20.98
C HIS A 56 -3.03 13.70 -21.59
N GLN A 57 -3.54 12.73 -22.38
CA GLN A 57 -4.88 12.81 -22.95
C GLN A 57 -5.96 12.78 -21.87
N CYS A 58 -5.82 11.90 -20.87
CA CYS A 58 -6.77 11.81 -19.77
C CYS A 58 -6.77 13.10 -18.92
N THR A 59 -5.61 13.72 -18.68
CA THR A 59 -5.53 15.02 -17.98
C THR A 59 -6.25 16.11 -18.76
N HIS A 60 -6.09 16.15 -20.09
CA HIS A 60 -6.79 17.15 -20.92
C HIS A 60 -8.31 16.95 -20.92
N ILE A 61 -8.77 15.70 -20.98
CA ILE A 61 -10.20 15.37 -20.89
C ILE A 61 -10.74 15.79 -19.51
N ALA A 62 -10.04 15.39 -18.45
CA ALA A 62 -10.44 15.69 -17.07
C ALA A 62 -10.50 17.20 -16.81
N ALA A 63 -9.54 17.97 -17.35
CA ALA A 63 -9.56 19.43 -17.23
C ALA A 63 -10.83 20.06 -17.87
N GLY A 64 -11.35 19.47 -18.94
CA GLY A 64 -12.59 19.88 -19.56
C GLY A 64 -13.87 19.49 -18.77
N LEU A 65 -13.73 18.59 -17.79
CA LEU A 65 -14.82 18.12 -16.94
C LEU A 65 -14.82 18.77 -15.55
N LEU A 66 -13.86 19.65 -15.26
CA LEU A 66 -13.82 20.39 -14.01
C LEU A 66 -15.04 21.31 -13.90
N GLY A 67 -15.93 21.04 -12.94
CA GLY A 67 -17.13 21.82 -12.66
C GLY A 67 -18.26 20.95 -12.15
N GLU A 68 -19.22 21.56 -11.43
CA GLU A 68 -20.30 20.86 -10.72
C GLU A 68 -21.35 20.19 -11.64
N ALA A 69 -21.42 20.58 -12.91
CA ALA A 69 -22.45 20.10 -13.85
C ALA A 69 -22.00 18.93 -14.74
N ALA A 70 -20.74 18.53 -14.68
CA ALA A 70 -20.24 17.44 -15.52
C ALA A 70 -20.68 16.07 -14.96
N LYS A 71 -21.08 15.18 -15.86
CA LYS A 71 -21.44 13.81 -15.52
C LYS A 71 -20.23 12.90 -15.64
N PRO A 72 -20.18 11.79 -14.89
CA PRO A 72 -19.15 10.79 -15.08
C PRO A 72 -19.26 10.19 -16.48
N GLU A 73 -18.11 9.85 -17.05
CA GLU A 73 -18.03 9.20 -18.36
C GLU A 73 -16.91 8.15 -18.38
N THR A 74 -17.11 7.09 -19.16
CA THR A 74 -16.07 6.09 -19.41
C THR A 74 -15.59 6.20 -20.84
N ARG A 75 -14.27 6.26 -21.03
CA ARG A 75 -13.65 6.28 -22.37
C ARG A 75 -12.67 5.12 -22.53
N ARG A 76 -12.63 4.59 -23.73
CA ARG A 76 -11.73 3.49 -24.12
C ARG A 76 -10.53 4.00 -24.89
N PHE A 77 -9.34 3.56 -24.47
CA PHE A 77 -8.06 3.92 -25.06
C PHE A 77 -7.31 2.66 -25.51
N PRO A 78 -7.20 2.42 -26.83
CA PRO A 78 -6.30 1.39 -27.34
C PRO A 78 -4.85 1.88 -27.21
N LEU A 79 -4.03 1.13 -26.46
CA LEU A 79 -2.62 1.42 -26.24
C LEU A 79 -1.80 0.87 -27.40
N GLY A 80 -1.66 1.66 -28.46
CA GLY A 80 -0.97 1.27 -29.68
C GLY A 80 -0.07 2.37 -30.21
N PRO A 81 0.47 2.20 -31.43
CA PRO A 81 1.35 3.19 -32.06
C PRO A 81 0.75 4.59 -32.16
N SER A 82 -0.58 4.70 -32.24
CA SER A 82 -1.31 5.99 -32.25
C SER A 82 -1.15 6.78 -30.94
N LEU A 83 -0.84 6.11 -29.83
CA LEU A 83 -0.53 6.73 -28.54
C LEU A 83 0.98 6.72 -28.24
N GLY A 84 1.83 6.35 -29.22
CA GLY A 84 3.27 6.26 -29.02
C GLY A 84 3.68 5.22 -27.97
N GLN A 85 2.81 4.23 -27.71
CA GLN A 85 3.05 3.18 -26.72
C GLN A 85 3.27 1.83 -27.40
N CYS A 86 4.21 1.06 -26.87
CA CYS A 86 4.51 -0.30 -27.33
C CYS A 86 3.64 -1.38 -26.66
N CYS A 87 2.81 -1.00 -25.69
CA CYS A 87 1.94 -1.90 -24.95
C CYS A 87 0.67 -2.14 -25.78
N GLY A 88 0.51 -3.25 -26.47
CA GLY A 88 -0.64 -3.52 -27.37
C GLY A 88 -1.99 -3.79 -26.66
N GLY A 89 -2.21 -3.28 -25.44
CA GLY A 89 -3.42 -3.45 -24.63
C GLY A 89 -4.50 -2.40 -24.90
N VAL A 90 -5.59 -2.51 -24.16
CA VAL A 90 -6.70 -1.54 -24.15
C VAL A 90 -7.04 -1.24 -22.70
N VAL A 91 -7.24 0.04 -22.37
CA VAL A 91 -7.74 0.48 -21.06
C VAL A 91 -9.08 1.19 -21.20
N ASP A 92 -9.98 0.91 -20.29
CA ASP A 92 -11.21 1.66 -20.08
C ASP A 92 -10.94 2.60 -18.89
N VAL A 93 -11.14 3.91 -19.09
CA VAL A 93 -10.87 4.95 -18.08
C VAL A 93 -12.18 5.63 -17.70
N LEU A 94 -12.48 5.63 -16.42
CA LEU A 94 -13.61 6.30 -15.82
C LEU A 94 -13.18 7.69 -15.34
N PHE A 95 -13.90 8.72 -15.78
CA PHE A 95 -13.72 10.12 -15.38
C PHE A 95 -14.90 10.52 -14.48
N GLU A 96 -14.62 10.97 -13.28
CA GLU A 96 -15.63 11.27 -12.27
C GLU A 96 -15.37 12.67 -11.70
N PRO A 97 -16.17 13.66 -12.14
CA PRO A 97 -16.13 14.99 -11.54
C PRO A 97 -16.56 14.93 -10.07
N VAL A 98 -15.76 15.54 -9.20
CA VAL A 98 -16.04 15.70 -7.78
C VAL A 98 -16.06 17.19 -7.48
N GLY A 99 -17.23 17.67 -7.07
CA GLY A 99 -17.43 19.09 -6.75
C GLY A 99 -16.69 19.52 -5.48
N SER A 100 -16.77 20.81 -5.21
CA SER A 100 -16.27 21.38 -3.96
C SER A 100 -17.11 20.90 -2.77
N GLY A 101 -16.45 20.67 -1.63
CA GLY A 101 -17.03 20.06 -0.43
C GLY A 101 -16.83 18.54 -0.38
N LEU A 102 -16.60 18.04 0.83
CA LEU A 102 -16.33 16.62 1.06
C LEU A 102 -17.59 15.77 0.84
N PRO A 103 -17.67 14.93 -0.22
CA PRO A 103 -18.85 14.09 -0.45
C PRO A 103 -19.01 13.05 0.67
N GLU A 104 -20.25 12.63 0.93
CA GLU A 104 -20.57 11.69 2.00
C GLU A 104 -19.85 10.35 1.82
N TRP A 105 -19.88 9.75 0.63
CA TRP A 105 -19.20 8.51 0.33
C TRP A 105 -17.67 8.57 0.58
N LEU A 106 -17.06 9.74 0.33
CA LEU A 106 -15.61 9.91 0.51
C LEU A 106 -15.26 10.10 1.99
N ARG A 107 -16.10 10.83 2.73
CA ARG A 107 -15.97 10.96 4.19
C ARG A 107 -16.05 9.59 4.88
N ASP A 108 -17.04 8.78 4.49
CA ASP A 108 -17.27 7.47 5.08
C ASP A 108 -16.15 6.49 4.69
N LEU A 109 -15.74 6.49 3.43
CA LEU A 109 -14.61 5.70 2.95
C LEU A 109 -13.31 6.05 3.68
N ARG A 110 -13.03 7.34 3.87
CA ARG A 110 -11.86 7.81 4.63
C ARG A 110 -11.89 7.34 6.09
N ALA A 111 -13.05 7.41 6.73
CA ALA A 111 -13.23 6.97 8.10
C ALA A 111 -12.98 5.46 8.25
N LEU A 112 -13.56 4.64 7.38
CA LEU A 112 -13.38 3.18 7.35
C LEU A 112 -11.92 2.82 7.06
N HIS A 113 -11.30 3.46 6.07
CA HIS A 113 -9.88 3.24 5.75
C HIS A 113 -8.96 3.58 6.92
N GLY A 114 -9.23 4.69 7.64
CA GLY A 114 -8.50 5.08 8.85
C GLY A 114 -8.66 4.07 10.01
N GLN A 115 -9.81 3.40 10.09
CA GLN A 115 -10.09 2.31 11.04
C GLN A 115 -9.55 0.96 10.57
N ARG A 116 -8.99 0.88 9.36
CA ARG A 116 -8.52 -0.35 8.69
C ARG A 116 -9.66 -1.36 8.44
N GLU A 117 -10.88 -0.87 8.32
CA GLU A 117 -12.05 -1.68 8.02
C GLU A 117 -12.10 -1.99 6.52
N PRO A 118 -12.07 -3.26 6.11
CA PRO A 118 -12.20 -3.63 4.71
C PRO A 118 -13.53 -3.15 4.15
N SER A 119 -13.48 -2.49 3.00
CA SER A 119 -14.67 -1.94 2.35
C SER A 119 -14.57 -2.05 0.83
N VAL A 120 -15.70 -1.91 0.15
CA VAL A 120 -15.77 -1.85 -1.30
C VAL A 120 -16.46 -0.55 -1.69
N LEU A 121 -15.76 0.29 -2.44
CA LEU A 121 -16.37 1.45 -3.09
C LEU A 121 -17.10 0.96 -4.35
N VAL A 122 -18.40 1.18 -4.39
CA VAL A 122 -19.26 0.83 -5.51
C VAL A 122 -19.64 2.11 -6.26
N THR A 123 -19.41 2.12 -7.57
CA THR A 123 -19.72 3.27 -8.44
C THR A 123 -20.56 2.83 -9.63
N ALA A 124 -21.75 3.42 -9.78
CA ALA A 124 -22.54 3.32 -11.00
C ALA A 124 -21.89 4.20 -12.08
N THR A 125 -21.37 3.58 -13.15
CA THR A 125 -20.51 4.27 -14.15
C THR A 125 -21.29 5.20 -15.09
N ASP A 126 -22.61 5.11 -15.10
CA ASP A 126 -23.54 5.91 -15.92
C ASP A 126 -24.13 7.11 -15.15
N SER A 127 -24.44 6.92 -13.87
CA SER A 127 -25.04 7.97 -13.02
C SER A 127 -24.00 8.67 -12.12
N GLY A 128 -22.89 8.01 -11.82
CA GLY A 128 -21.90 8.48 -10.85
C GLY A 128 -22.31 8.27 -9.38
N THR A 129 -23.42 7.58 -9.15
CA THR A 129 -23.83 7.23 -7.79
C THR A 129 -22.76 6.38 -7.13
N LYS A 130 -22.31 6.80 -5.94
CA LYS A 130 -21.29 6.12 -5.15
C LYS A 130 -21.78 5.79 -3.76
N PHE A 131 -21.38 4.61 -3.29
CA PHE A 131 -21.62 4.17 -1.92
C PHE A 131 -20.57 3.18 -1.49
N VAL A 132 -20.44 2.98 -0.20
CA VAL A 132 -19.42 2.12 0.39
C VAL A 132 -20.09 0.93 1.08
N VAL A 133 -19.59 -0.26 0.85
CA VAL A 133 -20.09 -1.52 1.42
C VAL A 133 -19.03 -2.15 2.30
N THR A 134 -19.40 -2.50 3.54
CA THR A 134 -18.60 -3.34 4.43
C THR A 134 -19.22 -4.73 4.56
N GLY A 135 -18.68 -5.58 5.44
CA GLY A 135 -19.31 -6.88 5.76
C GLY A 135 -20.77 -6.74 6.19
N ASP A 136 -21.04 -5.78 7.05
CA ASP A 136 -22.33 -5.61 7.72
C ASP A 136 -23.13 -4.41 7.19
N ASP A 137 -22.47 -3.29 6.87
CA ASP A 137 -23.12 -1.99 6.62
C ASP A 137 -22.98 -1.51 5.18
N VAL A 138 -23.83 -0.52 4.84
CA VAL A 138 -23.79 0.25 3.57
C VAL A 138 -23.85 1.73 3.92
N PHE A 139 -22.98 2.55 3.33
CA PHE A 139 -22.84 3.98 3.58
C PHE A 139 -23.05 4.77 2.28
N GLY A 140 -23.70 5.92 2.36
CA GLY A 140 -23.91 6.84 1.24
C GLY A 140 -25.20 6.62 0.47
N ILE A 141 -25.92 5.52 0.72
CA ILE A 141 -27.30 5.29 0.23
C ILE A 141 -28.11 4.48 1.24
N ASP A 142 -29.44 4.46 1.06
CA ASP A 142 -30.28 3.52 1.80
C ASP A 142 -30.07 2.09 1.28
N ALA A 143 -29.62 1.20 2.18
CA ALA A 143 -29.35 -0.20 1.87
C ALA A 143 -30.58 -0.93 1.29
N GLY A 144 -31.79 -0.54 1.69
CA GLY A 144 -33.03 -1.11 1.18
C GLY A 144 -33.35 -0.71 -0.28
N SER A 145 -32.71 0.36 -0.77
CA SER A 145 -32.87 0.82 -2.17
C SER A 145 -31.81 0.23 -3.12
N CYS A 146 -30.81 -0.49 -2.60
CA CYS A 146 -29.74 -1.09 -3.40
C CYS A 146 -30.11 -2.47 -3.92
N ASP A 147 -29.74 -2.75 -5.18
CA ASP A 147 -29.90 -4.08 -5.77
C ASP A 147 -29.14 -5.14 -4.93
N PRO A 148 -29.81 -6.17 -4.43
CA PRO A 148 -29.20 -7.24 -3.66
C PRO A 148 -28.02 -7.94 -4.38
N GLU A 149 -28.02 -8.03 -5.72
CA GLU A 149 -26.94 -8.61 -6.49
C GLU A 149 -25.67 -7.73 -6.41
N ILE A 150 -25.82 -6.41 -6.39
CA ILE A 150 -24.72 -5.46 -6.23
C ILE A 150 -24.08 -5.63 -4.85
N LEU A 151 -24.92 -5.68 -3.79
CA LEU A 151 -24.43 -5.87 -2.42
C LEU A 151 -23.73 -7.22 -2.23
N ALA A 152 -24.34 -8.32 -2.72
CA ALA A 152 -23.76 -9.63 -2.63
C ALA A 152 -22.39 -9.71 -3.34
N ARG A 153 -22.29 -9.09 -4.53
CA ARG A 153 -21.02 -9.01 -5.26
C ARG A 153 -19.97 -8.17 -4.51
N ALA A 154 -20.35 -7.01 -4.00
CA ALA A 154 -19.44 -6.17 -3.24
C ALA A 154 -18.88 -6.92 -2.02
N ARG A 155 -19.74 -7.57 -1.24
CA ARG A 155 -19.32 -8.39 -0.09
C ARG A 155 -18.47 -9.58 -0.51
N GLY A 156 -18.75 -10.19 -1.67
CA GLY A 156 -17.99 -11.32 -2.20
C GLY A 156 -16.53 -11.00 -2.56
N ILE A 157 -16.20 -9.72 -2.80
CA ILE A 157 -14.84 -9.28 -3.14
C ILE A 157 -14.13 -8.52 -2.02
N LEU A 158 -14.73 -8.46 -0.83
CA LEU A 158 -14.28 -7.60 0.27
C LEU A 158 -12.85 -7.91 0.71
N HIS A 159 -12.49 -9.18 0.79
CA HIS A 159 -11.19 -9.63 1.31
C HIS A 159 -10.16 -9.94 0.23
N ASP A 160 -10.52 -10.63 -0.83
CA ASP A 160 -9.56 -11.21 -1.81
C ASP A 160 -9.86 -10.82 -3.26
N GLY A 161 -10.99 -10.13 -3.53
CA GLY A 161 -11.37 -9.77 -4.89
C GLY A 161 -10.57 -8.61 -5.44
N GLU A 162 -10.58 -8.49 -6.75
CA GLU A 162 -9.94 -7.40 -7.49
C GLU A 162 -10.95 -6.35 -7.92
N ALA A 163 -10.46 -5.12 -8.20
CA ALA A 163 -11.26 -4.07 -8.78
C ALA A 163 -11.72 -4.44 -10.20
N GLY A 164 -12.95 -4.06 -10.55
CA GLY A 164 -13.46 -4.33 -11.89
C GLY A 164 -14.88 -3.88 -12.14
N VAL A 165 -15.27 -3.83 -13.41
CA VAL A 165 -16.62 -3.50 -13.85
C VAL A 165 -17.44 -4.76 -14.07
N ASN A 166 -18.67 -4.74 -13.53
CA ASN A 166 -19.69 -5.71 -13.86
C ASN A 166 -20.97 -4.98 -14.26
N ARG A 167 -21.45 -5.21 -15.47
CA ARG A 167 -22.51 -4.40 -16.09
C ARG A 167 -22.10 -2.91 -16.10
N ALA A 168 -22.91 -2.01 -15.55
CA ALA A 168 -22.61 -0.57 -15.43
C ALA A 168 -22.13 -0.19 -14.04
N THR A 169 -21.51 -1.11 -13.28
CA THR A 169 -21.07 -0.88 -11.90
C THR A 169 -19.60 -1.23 -11.77
N PHE A 170 -18.81 -0.28 -11.29
CA PHE A 170 -17.40 -0.48 -10.93
C PHE A 170 -17.32 -0.78 -9.43
N TYR A 171 -16.63 -1.84 -9.10
CA TYR A 171 -16.39 -2.30 -7.74
C TYR A 171 -14.90 -2.14 -7.43
N GLU A 172 -14.60 -1.49 -6.34
CA GLU A 172 -13.23 -1.24 -5.92
C GLU A 172 -13.04 -1.63 -4.45
N PRO A 173 -12.36 -2.75 -4.18
CA PRO A 173 -11.99 -3.10 -2.81
C PRO A 173 -10.98 -2.10 -2.25
N VAL A 174 -11.27 -1.57 -1.07
CA VAL A 174 -10.40 -0.67 -0.31
C VAL A 174 -10.00 -1.38 0.97
N ARG A 175 -8.74 -1.76 1.06
CA ARG A 175 -8.18 -2.49 2.19
C ARG A 175 -6.98 -1.75 2.74
N ALA A 176 -6.75 -1.88 4.04
CA ALA A 176 -5.50 -1.44 4.61
C ALA A 176 -4.36 -2.34 4.10
N SER A 177 -3.23 -1.75 3.83
CA SER A 177 -2.05 -2.53 3.47
C SER A 177 -1.67 -3.50 4.59
N GLU A 178 -1.42 -4.75 4.25
CA GLU A 178 -0.90 -5.77 5.16
C GLU A 178 0.64 -5.76 5.22
N PHE A 179 1.28 -4.93 4.40
CA PHE A 179 2.72 -4.76 4.41
C PHE A 179 3.16 -3.90 5.60
N ASN A 180 3.32 -4.53 6.76
CA ASN A 180 3.66 -3.86 8.01
C ASN A 180 5.18 -3.89 8.25
N ILE A 181 5.78 -2.72 8.42
CA ILE A 181 7.25 -2.55 8.57
C ILE A 181 7.55 -1.83 9.88
N ALA A 182 8.34 -2.43 10.74
CA ALA A 182 8.90 -1.78 11.93
C ALA A 182 10.35 -1.34 11.63
N VAL A 183 10.62 -0.05 11.73
CA VAL A 183 11.97 0.52 11.57
C VAL A 183 12.44 1.01 12.94
N PHE A 184 13.42 0.32 13.50
CA PHE A 184 14.03 0.67 14.78
C PHE A 184 15.29 1.50 14.54
N GLY A 185 15.21 2.77 14.87
CA GLY A 185 16.27 3.77 14.71
C GLY A 185 15.87 4.91 13.78
N ALA A 186 15.91 6.15 14.29
CA ALA A 186 15.60 7.38 13.56
C ALA A 186 16.86 8.22 13.27
N GLY A 187 18.02 7.57 13.15
CA GLY A 187 19.24 8.21 12.67
C GLY A 187 19.20 8.43 11.16
N HIS A 188 20.30 8.90 10.58
CA HIS A 188 20.40 9.24 9.15
C HIS A 188 19.99 8.08 8.22
N VAL A 189 20.38 6.84 8.55
CA VAL A 189 19.99 5.67 7.74
C VAL A 189 18.53 5.35 7.91
N GLY A 190 18.02 5.31 9.16
CA GLY A 190 16.60 5.04 9.42
C GLY A 190 15.68 6.05 8.74
N ALA A 191 16.02 7.34 8.82
CA ALA A 191 15.27 8.40 8.13
C ALA A 191 15.29 8.21 6.59
N ALA A 192 16.44 7.87 6.02
CA ALA A 192 16.55 7.60 4.58
C ALA A 192 15.74 6.37 4.16
N VAL A 193 15.76 5.30 4.98
CA VAL A 193 14.97 4.08 4.74
C VAL A 193 13.47 4.38 4.80
N VAL A 194 13.01 5.06 5.84
CA VAL A 194 11.59 5.43 5.97
C VAL A 194 11.14 6.32 4.81
N ASN A 195 11.98 7.27 4.39
CA ASN A 195 11.67 8.13 3.24
C ASN A 195 11.56 7.36 1.91
N VAL A 196 12.38 6.33 1.69
CA VAL A 196 12.26 5.47 0.48
C VAL A 196 11.02 4.58 0.57
N LEU A 197 10.78 3.96 1.73
CA LEU A 197 9.64 3.08 1.95
C LEU A 197 8.31 3.83 1.95
N SER A 198 8.30 5.13 2.25
CA SER A 198 7.07 5.93 2.26
C SER A 198 6.39 6.06 0.89
N GLY A 199 7.11 5.81 -0.19
CA GLY A 199 6.53 5.72 -1.54
C GLY A 199 5.88 4.37 -1.86
N LEU A 200 5.85 3.43 -0.92
CA LEU A 200 5.23 2.12 -1.08
C LEU A 200 3.91 2.05 -0.33
N ASP A 201 3.01 1.18 -0.78
CA ASP A 201 1.78 0.85 -0.05
C ASP A 201 2.13 -0.05 1.15
N CYS A 202 2.56 0.56 2.24
CA CYS A 202 2.96 -0.11 3.46
C CYS A 202 2.63 0.73 4.71
N ASN A 203 2.58 0.06 5.86
CA ASN A 203 2.40 0.71 7.17
C ASN A 203 3.73 0.69 7.90
N ILE A 204 4.27 1.86 8.23
CA ILE A 204 5.57 1.99 8.89
C ILE A 204 5.36 2.35 10.36
N ARG A 205 5.90 1.56 11.28
CA ARG A 205 6.12 1.96 12.67
C ARG A 205 7.58 2.34 12.82
N TRP A 206 7.83 3.63 13.02
CA TRP A 206 9.18 4.18 13.11
C TRP A 206 9.53 4.48 14.55
N ILE A 207 10.42 3.69 15.13
CA ILE A 207 10.64 3.61 16.58
C ILE A 207 12.04 4.07 16.94
N ASP A 208 12.16 4.97 17.93
CA ASP A 208 13.45 5.39 18.50
C ASP A 208 13.29 5.75 19.99
N SER A 209 14.38 5.60 20.76
CA SER A 209 14.38 5.94 22.18
C SER A 209 14.81 7.38 22.48
N ARG A 210 15.28 8.11 21.50
CA ARG A 210 15.80 9.48 21.69
C ARG A 210 14.68 10.50 21.54
N PRO A 211 14.51 11.40 22.55
CA PRO A 211 13.47 12.42 22.49
C PRO A 211 13.72 13.42 21.34
N GLY A 212 12.65 13.80 20.66
CA GLY A 212 12.66 14.81 19.61
C GLY A 212 13.45 14.45 18.36
N ILE A 213 13.74 13.16 18.12
CA ILE A 213 14.56 12.72 16.96
C ILE A 213 13.79 12.80 15.65
N PHE A 214 12.47 12.66 15.67
CA PHE A 214 11.62 12.66 14.50
C PHE A 214 11.37 14.09 14.00
N ARG A 215 11.82 14.41 12.78
CA ARG A 215 11.67 15.75 12.19
C ARG A 215 10.56 15.85 11.17
N ALA A 216 10.50 14.87 10.27
CA ALA A 216 9.46 14.75 9.25
C ALA A 216 9.01 13.30 9.24
N VAL A 217 7.71 13.07 9.43
CA VAL A 217 7.11 11.74 9.48
C VAL A 217 6.19 11.62 8.28
N PRO A 218 6.44 10.67 7.35
CA PRO A 218 5.56 10.41 6.22
C PRO A 218 4.15 10.01 6.66
N ARG A 219 3.15 10.20 5.81
CA ARG A 219 1.73 9.91 6.13
C ARG A 219 1.48 8.44 6.51
N ASN A 220 2.16 7.50 5.81
CA ASN A 220 2.06 6.07 6.08
C ASN A 220 3.00 5.59 7.20
N ALA A 221 3.66 6.50 7.91
CA ALA A 221 4.54 6.20 9.03
C ALA A 221 3.98 6.75 10.35
N LYS A 222 4.05 5.93 11.39
CA LYS A 222 3.76 6.32 12.78
C LYS A 222 5.05 6.41 13.56
N ALA A 223 5.45 7.62 13.96
CA ALA A 223 6.59 7.82 14.85
C ALA A 223 6.25 7.38 16.27
N ILE A 224 7.14 6.61 16.88
CA ILE A 224 6.99 6.09 18.25
C ILE A 224 8.27 6.40 19.01
N GLU A 225 8.16 7.36 19.91
CA GLU A 225 9.21 7.71 20.87
C GLU A 225 8.98 6.95 22.17
N THR A 226 9.89 6.05 22.53
CA THR A 226 9.75 5.21 23.72
C THR A 226 11.11 4.85 24.31
N SER A 227 11.18 4.82 25.65
CA SER A 227 12.40 4.36 26.36
C SER A 227 12.67 2.87 26.18
N GLU A 228 11.68 2.08 25.75
CA GLU A 228 11.74 0.63 25.61
C GLU A 228 11.38 0.17 24.18
N PRO A 229 12.16 0.51 23.14
CA PRO A 229 11.83 0.18 21.76
C PRO A 229 11.61 -1.32 21.51
N ALA A 230 12.31 -2.18 22.23
CA ALA A 230 12.20 -3.62 22.06
C ALA A 230 10.81 -4.18 22.43
N LEU A 231 10.02 -3.48 23.28
CA LEU A 231 8.65 -3.87 23.59
C LEU A 231 7.69 -3.66 22.40
N GLU A 232 8.01 -2.75 21.48
CA GLU A 232 7.21 -2.50 20.29
C GLU A 232 7.15 -3.69 19.33
N VAL A 233 8.06 -4.65 19.46
CA VAL A 233 8.01 -5.92 18.71
C VAL A 233 6.71 -6.67 18.95
N ALA A 234 6.21 -6.69 20.21
CA ALA A 234 4.97 -7.37 20.56
C ALA A 234 3.71 -6.72 19.96
N ALA A 235 3.78 -5.42 19.66
CA ALA A 235 2.67 -4.66 19.09
C ALA A 235 2.55 -4.75 17.55
N MET A 236 3.48 -5.45 16.89
CA MET A 236 3.44 -5.67 15.45
C MET A 236 2.51 -6.83 15.09
N PRO A 237 1.76 -6.74 13.99
CA PRO A 237 1.02 -7.89 13.44
C PRO A 237 1.93 -9.07 13.09
N PRO A 238 1.42 -10.30 12.98
CA PRO A 238 2.13 -11.41 12.34
C PRO A 238 2.60 -11.05 10.92
N SER A 239 3.56 -11.77 10.38
CA SER A 239 4.12 -11.53 9.03
C SER A 239 4.70 -10.14 8.81
N SER A 240 5.06 -9.43 9.89
CA SER A 240 5.68 -8.10 9.81
C SER A 240 7.16 -8.17 9.44
N PHE A 241 7.65 -7.06 8.87
CA PHE A 241 9.03 -6.86 8.46
C PHE A 241 9.73 -5.96 9.47
N TYR A 242 10.91 -6.38 9.94
CA TYR A 242 11.66 -5.65 10.95
C TYR A 242 13.01 -5.20 10.40
N LEU A 243 13.29 -3.90 10.53
CA LEU A 243 14.57 -3.27 10.22
C LEU A 243 15.19 -2.71 11.48
N VAL A 244 16.29 -3.30 11.91
CA VAL A 244 16.99 -2.96 13.15
C VAL A 244 18.27 -2.20 12.83
N MET A 245 18.29 -0.90 13.17
CA MET A 245 19.39 0.02 12.88
C MET A 245 19.51 1.11 13.95
N THR A 246 19.41 0.72 15.22
CA THR A 246 19.53 1.67 16.32
C THR A 246 20.98 2.13 16.51
N HIS A 247 21.17 3.13 17.36
CA HIS A 247 22.51 3.59 17.75
C HIS A 247 23.18 2.69 18.79
N SER A 248 22.50 1.67 19.31
CA SER A 248 22.94 0.83 20.44
C SER A 248 22.98 -0.64 20.04
N HIS A 249 24.17 -1.24 20.03
CA HIS A 249 24.30 -2.67 19.77
C HIS A 249 23.60 -3.59 20.78
N PRO A 250 23.55 -3.28 22.10
CA PRO A 250 22.73 -4.03 23.04
C PRO A 250 21.24 -3.97 22.72
N LEU A 251 20.72 -2.80 22.33
CA LEU A 251 19.32 -2.63 21.93
C LEU A 251 19.03 -3.36 20.62
N ASP A 252 19.89 -3.25 19.62
CA ASP A 252 19.78 -4.04 18.39
C ASP A 252 19.67 -5.54 18.70
N PHE A 253 20.45 -6.02 19.64
CA PHE A 253 20.43 -7.43 20.04
C PHE A 253 19.14 -7.82 20.71
N ASP A 254 18.63 -7.02 21.66
CA ASP A 254 17.35 -7.28 22.36
C ASP A 254 16.18 -7.31 21.38
N ILE A 255 16.13 -6.36 20.45
CA ILE A 255 15.09 -6.34 19.40
C ILE A 255 15.16 -7.60 18.53
N CYS A 256 16.34 -7.95 18.00
CA CYS A 256 16.52 -9.15 17.16
C CYS A 256 16.15 -10.44 17.92
N ASP A 257 16.56 -10.57 19.18
CA ASP A 257 16.23 -11.73 20.01
C ASP A 257 14.71 -11.89 20.17
N ARG A 258 13.99 -10.79 20.47
CA ARG A 258 12.52 -10.80 20.59
C ARG A 258 11.82 -11.14 19.28
N VAL A 259 12.26 -10.56 18.15
CA VAL A 259 11.68 -10.85 16.84
C VAL A 259 11.86 -12.33 16.50
N LEU A 260 13.07 -12.86 16.67
CA LEU A 260 13.38 -14.26 16.32
C LEU A 260 12.70 -15.27 17.25
N ARG A 261 12.51 -14.94 18.54
CA ARG A 261 11.74 -15.78 19.48
C ARG A 261 10.26 -15.79 19.17
N ARG A 262 9.73 -14.68 18.70
CA ARG A 262 8.34 -14.57 18.29
C ARG A 262 8.02 -15.52 17.12
N GLY A 263 8.94 -15.66 16.17
CA GLY A 263 8.92 -16.71 15.14
C GLY A 263 7.88 -16.51 14.03
N ASP A 264 7.17 -15.38 14.00
CA ASP A 264 6.12 -15.06 13.02
C ASP A 264 6.48 -13.87 12.11
N ALA A 265 7.73 -13.42 12.13
CA ALA A 265 8.21 -12.34 11.28
C ALA A 265 8.44 -12.83 9.84
N ALA A 266 7.97 -12.06 8.86
CA ALA A 266 8.30 -12.30 7.46
C ALA A 266 9.76 -11.95 7.13
N TYR A 267 10.35 -10.99 7.89
CA TYR A 267 11.71 -10.53 7.67
C TYR A 267 12.30 -9.92 8.95
N CYS A 268 13.56 -10.26 9.27
CA CYS A 268 14.32 -9.65 10.36
C CYS A 268 15.70 -9.21 9.86
N GLY A 269 15.83 -7.91 9.54
CA GLY A 269 17.04 -7.31 8.99
C GLY A 269 17.80 -6.46 10.00
N LEU A 270 19.10 -6.71 10.16
CA LEU A 270 19.98 -5.96 11.04
C LEU A 270 21.03 -5.22 10.25
N ILE A 271 21.17 -3.91 10.49
CA ILE A 271 22.26 -3.14 9.94
C ILE A 271 23.58 -3.56 10.63
N GLY A 272 24.59 -3.85 9.82
CA GLY A 272 25.89 -4.21 10.40
C GLY A 272 26.82 -4.87 9.40
N SER A 273 27.85 -5.49 9.93
CA SER A 273 28.83 -6.26 9.17
C SER A 273 28.67 -7.76 9.45
N LEU A 274 29.33 -8.60 8.63
CA LEU A 274 29.41 -10.03 8.89
C LEU A 274 30.02 -10.34 10.27
N THR A 275 30.90 -9.47 10.78
CA THR A 275 31.44 -9.61 12.15
C THR A 275 30.37 -9.38 13.20
N LYS A 276 29.50 -8.37 13.02
CA LYS A 276 28.33 -8.12 13.91
C LYS A 276 27.37 -9.31 13.86
N ARG A 277 27.06 -9.81 12.68
CA ARG A 277 26.23 -11.00 12.47
C ARG A 277 26.76 -12.20 13.28
N ARG A 278 28.02 -12.56 13.10
CA ARG A 278 28.63 -13.70 13.82
C ARG A 278 28.57 -13.56 15.34
N ARG A 279 28.74 -12.33 15.86
CA ARG A 279 28.59 -12.05 17.29
C ARG A 279 27.16 -12.27 17.77
N PHE A 280 26.19 -11.81 17.00
CA PHE A 280 24.76 -11.96 17.33
C PHE A 280 24.37 -13.44 17.26
N GLU A 281 24.70 -14.15 16.21
CA GLU A 281 24.43 -15.59 16.07
C GLU A 281 24.99 -16.41 17.24
N LYS A 282 26.25 -16.11 17.63
CA LYS A 282 26.89 -16.78 18.79
C LYS A 282 26.09 -16.53 20.07
N ARG A 283 25.73 -15.28 20.33
CA ARG A 283 25.00 -14.91 21.56
C ARG A 283 23.58 -15.45 21.56
N LEU A 284 22.85 -15.41 20.44
CA LEU A 284 21.51 -15.98 20.29
C LEU A 284 21.52 -17.48 20.56
N ARG A 285 22.53 -18.20 20.03
CA ARG A 285 22.72 -19.63 20.28
C ARG A 285 23.00 -19.91 21.77
N GLN A 286 23.83 -19.09 22.43
CA GLN A 286 24.07 -19.18 23.88
C GLN A 286 22.80 -18.94 24.72
N GLN A 287 21.85 -18.15 24.22
CA GLN A 287 20.58 -17.90 24.86
C GLN A 287 19.50 -18.94 24.49
N GLY A 288 19.88 -20.02 23.82
CA GLY A 288 19.02 -21.16 23.52
C GLY A 288 18.08 -20.97 22.33
N LEU A 289 18.32 -20.00 21.43
CA LEU A 289 17.55 -19.94 20.20
C LEU A 289 17.91 -21.11 19.29
N PRO A 290 16.91 -21.75 18.65
CA PRO A 290 17.17 -22.80 17.68
C PRO A 290 17.85 -22.23 16.42
N GLN A 291 18.67 -23.06 15.77
CA GLN A 291 19.44 -22.65 14.59
C GLN A 291 18.53 -22.16 13.45
N THR A 292 17.36 -22.78 13.27
CA THR A 292 16.35 -22.38 12.27
C THR A 292 15.83 -20.95 12.46
N ALA A 293 15.66 -20.50 13.72
CA ALA A 293 15.29 -19.12 14.02
C ALA A 293 16.46 -18.16 13.77
N ILE A 294 17.69 -18.54 14.12
CA ILE A 294 18.88 -17.72 13.91
C ILE A 294 19.15 -17.48 12.42
N GLU A 295 18.85 -18.45 11.57
CA GLU A 295 19.01 -18.36 10.11
C GLU A 295 18.09 -17.32 9.48
N GLN A 296 16.98 -16.95 10.13
CA GLN A 296 16.08 -15.89 9.68
C GLN A 296 16.68 -14.48 9.85
N LEU A 297 17.76 -14.34 10.63
CA LEU A 297 18.43 -13.04 10.76
C LEU A 297 19.20 -12.68 9.50
N VAL A 298 18.79 -11.62 8.84
CA VAL A 298 19.48 -11.05 7.67
C VAL A 298 20.44 -9.95 8.14
N CYS A 299 21.72 -10.14 7.95
CA CYS A 299 22.77 -9.16 8.29
C CYS A 299 24.04 -9.43 7.46
N PRO A 300 24.59 -8.43 6.79
CA PRO A 300 24.09 -7.06 6.59
C PRO A 300 22.76 -7.01 5.84
N ILE A 301 21.95 -5.98 6.10
CA ILE A 301 20.75 -5.66 5.28
C ILE A 301 21.19 -5.11 3.93
N GLY A 302 20.34 -5.34 2.94
CA GLY A 302 20.46 -4.79 1.59
C GLY A 302 20.79 -5.84 0.53
N VAL A 303 20.25 -5.63 -0.67
CA VAL A 303 20.49 -6.54 -1.79
C VAL A 303 21.95 -6.62 -2.15
N ALA A 304 22.39 -7.82 -2.57
CA ALA A 304 23.76 -8.06 -3.03
C ALA A 304 24.10 -7.17 -4.24
N GLY A 305 25.38 -6.76 -4.31
CA GLY A 305 25.89 -5.92 -5.41
C GLY A 305 25.86 -4.40 -5.11
N ILE A 306 25.16 -3.95 -4.08
CA ILE A 306 25.23 -2.56 -3.60
C ILE A 306 26.08 -2.53 -2.33
N SER A 307 27.26 -1.88 -2.41
CA SER A 307 28.24 -1.82 -1.31
C SER A 307 28.45 -0.41 -0.76
N GLY A 308 27.68 0.56 -1.24
CA GLY A 308 27.74 1.94 -0.82
C GLY A 308 27.40 2.12 0.65
N LYS A 309 28.02 3.14 1.30
CA LYS A 309 27.85 3.38 2.74
C LYS A 309 27.07 4.65 3.05
N LYS A 310 26.68 5.40 2.04
CA LYS A 310 25.84 6.59 2.24
C LYS A 310 24.42 6.19 2.66
N PRO A 311 23.77 6.94 3.55
CA PRO A 311 22.41 6.62 4.02
C PRO A 311 21.42 6.31 2.89
N ALA A 312 21.43 7.08 1.79
CA ALA A 312 20.57 6.87 0.65
C ALA A 312 20.85 5.55 -0.10
N GLU A 313 22.13 5.18 -0.26
CA GLU A 313 22.54 3.93 -0.92
C GLU A 313 22.09 2.70 -0.10
N ILE A 314 22.30 2.77 1.23
CA ILE A 314 21.82 1.73 2.16
C ILE A 314 20.29 1.64 2.13
N ALA A 315 19.60 2.77 2.10
CA ALA A 315 18.15 2.82 2.08
C ALA A 315 17.56 2.15 0.83
N ILE A 316 18.12 2.45 -0.35
CA ILE A 316 17.69 1.84 -1.61
C ILE A 316 17.95 0.32 -1.57
N ALA A 317 19.13 -0.11 -1.12
CA ALA A 317 19.46 -1.52 -1.03
C ALA A 317 18.56 -2.29 -0.06
N ALA A 318 18.27 -1.70 1.10
CA ALA A 318 17.37 -2.29 2.10
C ALA A 318 15.92 -2.33 1.61
N ALA A 319 15.43 -1.27 0.98
CA ALA A 319 14.08 -1.22 0.43
C ALA A 319 13.88 -2.28 -0.69
N ALA A 320 14.85 -2.43 -1.59
CA ALA A 320 14.83 -3.46 -2.62
C ALA A 320 14.83 -4.89 -2.03
N GLU A 321 15.58 -5.12 -0.94
CA GLU A 321 15.58 -6.42 -0.25
C GLU A 321 14.24 -6.72 0.42
N ILE A 322 13.65 -5.74 1.08
CA ILE A 322 12.32 -5.84 1.70
C ILE A 322 11.23 -6.11 0.65
N LEU A 323 11.20 -5.37 -0.46
CA LEU A 323 10.27 -5.62 -1.55
C LEU A 323 10.37 -7.05 -2.07
N ARG A 324 11.60 -7.52 -2.32
CA ARG A 324 11.83 -8.90 -2.76
C ARG A 324 11.36 -9.94 -1.73
N ALA A 325 11.52 -9.66 -0.45
CA ALA A 325 11.03 -10.53 0.62
C ALA A 325 9.50 -10.52 0.71
N HIS A 326 8.88 -9.35 0.51
CA HIS A 326 7.43 -9.20 0.48
C HIS A 326 6.80 -9.94 -0.70
N GLU A 327 7.31 -9.74 -1.91
CA GLU A 327 6.85 -10.48 -3.09
C GLU A 327 6.93 -12.00 -2.90
N LYS A 328 8.00 -12.46 -2.24
CA LYS A 328 8.17 -13.88 -1.93
C LYS A 328 7.14 -14.38 -0.91
N SER A 329 6.77 -13.59 0.10
CA SER A 329 5.73 -13.97 1.07
C SER A 329 4.36 -14.07 0.40
N LEU A 330 3.99 -13.11 -0.45
CA LEU A 330 2.74 -13.16 -1.21
C LEU A 330 2.65 -14.41 -2.10
N GLN A 331 3.74 -14.79 -2.78
CA GLN A 331 3.77 -16.00 -3.61
C GLN A 331 3.63 -17.29 -2.78
N GLN A 332 4.04 -17.29 -1.53
CA GLN A 332 3.89 -18.44 -0.63
C GLN A 332 2.46 -18.57 -0.10
N GLU A 333 1.80 -17.46 0.19
CA GLU A 333 0.40 -17.42 0.62
C GLU A 333 -0.57 -17.85 -0.49
N HIS A 334 -0.28 -17.51 -1.74
CA HIS A 334 -1.09 -17.91 -2.91
C HIS A 334 -0.85 -19.37 -3.38
N ARG A 335 0.18 -20.04 -2.88
CA ARG A 335 0.31 -21.49 -3.06
C ARG A 335 -0.59 -22.20 -2.05
N LEU A 336 -1.86 -22.40 -2.43
CA LEU A 336 -2.76 -23.34 -1.75
C LEU A 336 -2.03 -24.70 -1.60
N PRO A 337 -2.20 -25.41 -0.48
CA PRO A 337 -1.62 -26.73 -0.33
C PRO A 337 -2.13 -27.66 -1.43
N ASP A 338 -1.21 -28.35 -2.11
CA ASP A 338 -1.43 -29.32 -3.20
C ASP A 338 -2.22 -30.58 -2.75
N ASN A 339 -3.19 -30.44 -1.85
CA ASN A 339 -3.96 -31.54 -1.27
C ASN A 339 -5.45 -31.53 -1.62
N VAL A 340 -5.82 -31.03 -2.79
CA VAL A 340 -7.14 -31.33 -3.37
C VAL A 340 -6.92 -32.15 -4.62
N GLN A 341 -6.89 -33.48 -4.48
CA GLN A 341 -7.02 -34.41 -5.61
C GLN A 341 -8.42 -34.19 -6.24
N PRO A 342 -8.51 -34.00 -7.56
CA PRO A 342 -9.83 -33.96 -8.21
C PRO A 342 -10.48 -35.31 -8.07
N ILE A 343 -11.68 -35.31 -7.50
CA ILE A 343 -12.56 -36.49 -7.49
C ILE A 343 -12.84 -36.84 -8.95
N ARG A 344 -12.24 -37.93 -9.42
CA ARG A 344 -12.58 -38.52 -10.71
C ARG A 344 -13.96 -39.12 -10.60
N SER A 345 -14.92 -38.57 -11.29
CA SER A 345 -16.20 -39.18 -11.66
C SER A 345 -16.09 -39.81 -13.04
#